data_ca661d2b7620572e3456732521b5d061
#
_entry.id   ca661d2b7620572e3456732521b5d061
#
_cell.length_a   1.000
_cell.length_b   1.000
_cell.length_c   1.000
_cell.angle_alpha   90.00
_cell.angle_beta   90.00
_cell.angle_gamma   90.00
#
_symmetry.space_group_name_H-M   'P 1'
#
loop_
_entity.id
_entity.type
_entity.pdbx_description
1 polymer ?
#
loop_
_entity_poly.entity_id
_entity_poly.type
_entity_poly.pdbx_seq_one_letter_code
_entity_poly.pdbx_strand_id
1 'polypeptide(L)'
;MKKLLICLLALVLAAAPALGEGTETGALEGPGFGSAEEAVTAYLEAMKNGDVEGMLATFAIETYVAEMDAQADLERTGVFQPSYGMRLPLGGDYQRQVAVAVRYGQLAESLASQWMLYSWPDGYAAFDGASVALSEDGDAEAFLAGLAEDDAAALWQEMEVVGFVEPERMSTQYSDGSQSRARQAASYGCDEIVSVVAKLDIGGEEWYQCMDVACYGEKWYNLSLIGYIGHLLGLSLYSGGLVPAAAF
;
A
#
# COMPACT_ATOMS: atom_id res chain seq x y z
N MET A 1 15.52 -19.48 10.50
CA MET A 1 15.37 -18.08 10.81
C MET A 1 16.10 -17.15 9.85
N LYS A 2 17.36 -17.36 9.45
CA LYS A 2 18.06 -16.54 8.40
C LYS A 2 17.46 -16.60 6.97
N LYS A 3 16.48 -17.46 6.70
CA LYS A 3 15.99 -17.72 5.34
C LYS A 3 14.86 -16.78 4.88
N LEU A 4 14.03 -16.22 5.78
CA LEU A 4 12.89 -15.39 5.39
C LEU A 4 13.28 -13.92 5.10
N LEU A 5 14.14 -13.32 5.92
CA LEU A 5 14.65 -11.97 5.64
C LEU A 5 15.48 -11.92 4.35
N ILE A 6 16.19 -13.01 4.07
CA ILE A 6 16.90 -13.21 2.79
C ILE A 6 15.89 -13.39 1.65
N CYS A 7 14.72 -13.97 1.89
CA CYS A 7 13.68 -14.12 0.88
C CYS A 7 13.02 -12.76 0.54
N LEU A 8 12.73 -11.87 1.50
CA LEU A 8 12.18 -10.55 1.21
C LEU A 8 13.19 -9.67 0.43
N LEU A 9 14.45 -9.66 0.85
CA LEU A 9 15.52 -8.97 0.10
C LEU A 9 15.83 -9.66 -1.23
N ALA A 10 15.73 -11.00 -1.30
CA ALA A 10 15.93 -11.75 -2.52
C ALA A 10 14.74 -11.65 -3.48
N LEU A 11 13.50 -11.46 -2.98
CA LEU A 11 12.33 -11.20 -3.83
C LEU A 11 12.45 -9.83 -4.52
N VAL A 12 12.90 -8.80 -3.81
CA VAL A 12 13.16 -7.48 -4.42
C VAL A 12 14.33 -7.54 -5.43
N LEU A 13 15.28 -8.45 -5.23
CA LEU A 13 16.41 -8.65 -6.16
C LEU A 13 16.11 -9.68 -7.27
N ALA A 14 15.18 -10.62 -7.06
CA ALA A 14 14.80 -11.60 -8.07
C ALA A 14 13.71 -11.09 -9.03
N ALA A 15 12.93 -10.08 -8.60
CA ALA A 15 11.99 -9.36 -9.46
C ALA A 15 12.66 -8.25 -10.30
N ALA A 16 13.97 -7.98 -10.10
CA ALA A 16 14.71 -7.22 -11.09
C ALA A 16 14.88 -8.13 -12.31
N PRO A 17 14.18 -7.91 -13.43
CA PRO A 17 14.40 -8.71 -14.64
C PRO A 17 15.88 -8.60 -14.99
N ALA A 18 16.55 -9.72 -15.08
CA ALA A 18 17.86 -9.79 -15.70
C ALA A 18 17.72 -9.08 -17.06
N LEU A 19 18.43 -7.96 -17.25
CA LEU A 19 18.50 -7.25 -18.51
C LEU A 19 19.23 -8.15 -19.51
N GLY A 20 18.52 -9.10 -20.09
CA GLY A 20 19.06 -10.04 -21.06
C GLY A 20 17.97 -10.95 -21.59
N GLU A 21 17.51 -10.64 -22.80
CA GLU A 21 16.65 -11.43 -23.69
C GLU A 21 15.22 -11.73 -23.17
N GLY A 22 14.26 -10.96 -23.71
CA GLY A 22 12.85 -11.25 -24.00
C GLY A 22 12.14 -12.40 -23.28
N THR A 23 12.21 -12.47 -21.95
CA THR A 23 11.17 -13.18 -21.20
C THR A 23 10.01 -12.18 -21.04
N GLU A 24 8.83 -12.54 -21.53
CA GLU A 24 7.59 -11.88 -21.15
C GLU A 24 7.57 -11.87 -19.61
N THR A 25 7.92 -10.74 -19.01
CA THR A 25 7.70 -10.52 -17.59
C THR A 25 6.19 -10.56 -17.42
N GLY A 26 5.67 -11.51 -16.65
CA GLY A 26 4.26 -11.55 -16.30
C GLY A 26 3.85 -10.19 -15.73
N ALA A 27 2.60 -9.77 -15.95
CA ALA A 27 2.08 -8.53 -15.42
C ALA A 27 2.25 -8.52 -13.89
N LEU A 28 2.67 -7.36 -13.33
CA LEU A 28 2.81 -7.17 -11.88
C LEU A 28 1.46 -6.95 -11.21
N GLU A 29 0.48 -6.47 -11.99
CA GLU A 29 -0.90 -6.27 -11.55
C GLU A 29 -1.82 -7.37 -12.06
N GLY A 30 -2.89 -7.64 -11.31
CA GLY A 30 -3.96 -8.54 -11.70
C GLY A 30 -4.93 -7.92 -12.71
N PRO A 31 -5.99 -8.65 -13.08
CA PRO A 31 -6.94 -8.21 -14.13
C PRO A 31 -7.88 -7.08 -13.67
N GLY A 32 -7.74 -6.57 -12.46
CA GLY A 32 -8.68 -5.65 -11.81
C GLY A 32 -9.98 -6.32 -11.38
N PHE A 33 -10.80 -5.56 -10.65
CA PHE A 33 -11.98 -6.06 -9.95
C PHE A 33 -13.25 -5.37 -10.48
N GLY A 34 -14.41 -5.92 -10.15
CA GLY A 34 -15.71 -5.40 -10.56
C GLY A 34 -16.20 -4.24 -9.69
N SER A 35 -15.69 -4.11 -8.47
CA SER A 35 -16.00 -3.00 -7.56
C SER A 35 -14.81 -2.61 -6.69
N ALA A 36 -14.89 -1.45 -6.04
CA ALA A 36 -13.88 -0.98 -5.12
C ALA A 36 -13.75 -1.89 -3.88
N GLU A 37 -14.89 -2.37 -3.37
CA GLU A 37 -14.92 -3.29 -2.22
C GLU A 37 -14.31 -4.65 -2.56
N GLU A 38 -14.53 -5.15 -3.79
CA GLU A 38 -13.89 -6.39 -4.25
C GLU A 38 -12.36 -6.24 -4.30
N ALA A 39 -11.84 -5.11 -4.75
CA ALA A 39 -10.40 -4.85 -4.79
C ALA A 39 -9.79 -4.87 -3.38
N VAL A 40 -10.44 -4.21 -2.41
CA VAL A 40 -9.99 -4.20 -1.01
C VAL A 40 -10.14 -5.58 -0.37
N THR A 41 -11.23 -6.29 -0.65
CA THR A 41 -11.43 -7.66 -0.14
C THR A 41 -10.31 -8.58 -0.63
N ALA A 42 -9.96 -8.52 -1.92
CA ALA A 42 -8.89 -9.35 -2.48
C ALA A 42 -7.53 -9.06 -1.82
N TYR A 43 -7.24 -7.78 -1.53
CA TYR A 43 -6.04 -7.39 -0.79
C TYR A 43 -6.02 -8.01 0.61
N LEU A 44 -7.13 -7.91 1.35
CA LEU A 44 -7.25 -8.44 2.71
C LEU A 44 -7.17 -9.97 2.75
N GLU A 45 -7.75 -10.66 1.77
CA GLU A 45 -7.63 -12.11 1.64
C GLU A 45 -6.18 -12.54 1.33
N ALA A 46 -5.47 -11.82 0.46
CA ALA A 46 -4.06 -12.06 0.20
C ALA A 46 -3.21 -11.83 1.47
N MET A 47 -3.49 -10.76 2.23
CA MET A 47 -2.85 -10.45 3.50
C MET A 47 -3.08 -11.55 4.54
N LYS A 48 -4.32 -12.03 4.70
CA LYS A 48 -4.67 -13.14 5.58
C LYS A 48 -3.86 -14.41 5.26
N ASN A 49 -3.62 -14.65 3.99
CA ASN A 49 -2.89 -15.82 3.51
C ASN A 49 -1.36 -15.64 3.47
N GLY A 50 -0.85 -14.45 3.83
CA GLY A 50 0.58 -14.12 3.72
C GLY A 50 1.09 -14.07 2.28
N ASP A 51 0.18 -13.87 1.32
CA ASP A 51 0.49 -13.80 -0.11
C ASP A 51 0.88 -12.37 -0.52
N VAL A 52 2.16 -12.04 -0.37
CA VAL A 52 2.68 -10.70 -0.68
C VAL A 52 2.54 -10.36 -2.17
N GLU A 53 2.76 -11.33 -3.07
CA GLU A 53 2.59 -11.13 -4.51
C GLU A 53 1.12 -10.87 -4.83
N GLY A 54 0.21 -11.63 -4.23
CA GLY A 54 -1.22 -11.44 -4.34
C GLY A 54 -1.67 -10.07 -3.81
N MET A 55 -1.15 -9.62 -2.66
CA MET A 55 -1.42 -8.26 -2.16
C MET A 55 -1.01 -7.19 -3.20
N LEU A 56 0.21 -7.25 -3.71
CA LEU A 56 0.73 -6.29 -4.68
C LEU A 56 -0.03 -6.33 -6.00
N ALA A 57 -0.43 -7.52 -6.46
CA ALA A 57 -1.19 -7.70 -7.70
C ALA A 57 -2.61 -7.06 -7.66
N THR A 58 -3.12 -6.69 -6.47
CA THR A 58 -4.40 -5.98 -6.37
C THR A 58 -4.30 -4.49 -6.69
N PHE A 59 -3.09 -3.93 -6.77
CA PHE A 59 -2.87 -2.51 -7.03
C PHE A 59 -2.73 -2.21 -8.52
N ALA A 60 -3.15 -1.00 -8.92
CA ALA A 60 -2.80 -0.44 -10.20
C ALA A 60 -1.29 -0.14 -10.22
N ILE A 61 -0.54 -0.82 -11.07
CA ILE A 61 0.91 -0.69 -11.23
C ILE A 61 1.22 -0.28 -12.67
N GLU A 62 1.04 -1.20 -13.62
CA GLU A 62 1.24 -0.92 -15.04
C GLU A 62 0.16 0.02 -15.58
N THR A 63 -1.10 -0.23 -15.22
CA THR A 63 -2.23 0.62 -15.60
C THR A 63 -2.04 2.04 -15.07
N TYR A 64 -1.65 2.20 -13.79
CA TYR A 64 -1.35 3.52 -13.23
C TYR A 64 -0.29 4.28 -14.05
N VAL A 65 0.78 3.61 -14.45
CA VAL A 65 1.87 4.24 -15.22
C VAL A 65 1.47 4.51 -16.66
N ALA A 66 0.66 3.62 -17.27
CA ALA A 66 0.22 3.76 -18.65
C ALA A 66 -0.76 4.92 -18.84
N GLU A 67 -1.67 5.09 -17.88
CA GLU A 67 -2.77 6.07 -17.96
C GLU A 67 -2.42 7.44 -17.35
N MET A 68 -1.31 7.55 -16.60
CA MET A 68 -0.92 8.78 -15.90
C MET A 68 -0.75 9.96 -16.85
N ASP A 69 -1.48 11.05 -16.58
CA ASP A 69 -1.34 12.34 -17.26
C ASP A 69 -0.32 13.22 -16.51
N ALA A 70 0.92 13.22 -17.03
CA ALA A 70 2.00 14.01 -16.46
C ALA A 70 1.75 15.52 -16.52
N GLN A 71 1.02 16.03 -17.51
CA GLN A 71 0.67 17.45 -17.61
C GLN A 71 -0.32 17.80 -16.49
N ALA A 72 -1.40 17.03 -16.37
CA ALA A 72 -2.40 17.25 -15.33
C ALA A 72 -1.78 17.14 -13.92
N ASP A 73 -0.80 16.23 -13.72
CA ASP A 73 -0.09 16.13 -12.44
C ASP A 73 0.75 17.36 -12.12
N LEU A 74 1.48 17.89 -13.09
CA LEU A 74 2.26 19.12 -12.94
C LEU A 74 1.37 20.35 -12.72
N GLU A 75 0.25 20.44 -13.41
CA GLU A 75 -0.73 21.52 -13.19
C GLU A 75 -1.36 21.45 -11.79
N ARG A 76 -1.65 20.23 -11.31
CA ARG A 76 -2.19 20.00 -9.97
C ARG A 76 -1.20 20.34 -8.86
N THR A 77 0.06 19.93 -9.03
CA THR A 77 1.11 20.12 -8.00
C THR A 77 1.74 21.51 -8.04
N GLY A 78 1.75 22.16 -9.21
CA GLY A 78 2.33 23.48 -9.42
C GLY A 78 3.87 23.52 -9.35
N VAL A 79 4.52 22.36 -9.16
CA VAL A 79 5.99 22.27 -9.05
C VAL A 79 6.53 21.00 -9.71
N PHE A 80 7.66 21.13 -10.37
CA PHE A 80 8.43 19.98 -10.83
C PHE A 80 9.63 19.77 -9.92
N GLN A 81 9.69 18.63 -9.26
CA GLN A 81 10.84 18.21 -8.49
C GLN A 81 11.55 17.06 -9.23
N PRO A 82 12.87 17.12 -9.46
CA PRO A 82 13.57 16.05 -10.18
C PRO A 82 13.43 14.67 -9.57
N SER A 83 13.35 14.57 -8.24
CA SER A 83 13.06 13.31 -7.53
C SER A 83 11.65 12.77 -7.78
N TYR A 84 10.72 13.67 -8.07
CA TYR A 84 9.35 13.31 -8.48
C TYR A 84 9.26 12.93 -9.96
N GLY A 85 10.10 13.54 -10.79
CA GLY A 85 10.14 13.29 -12.22
C GLY A 85 10.48 11.84 -12.60
N MET A 86 11.13 11.10 -11.71
CA MET A 86 11.37 9.66 -11.91
C MET A 86 10.10 8.82 -11.88
N ARG A 87 9.03 9.34 -11.32
CA ARG A 87 7.71 8.66 -11.22
C ARG A 87 6.83 8.95 -12.43
N LEU A 88 7.16 10.00 -13.18
CA LEU A 88 6.36 10.43 -14.32
C LEU A 88 6.81 9.67 -15.56
N PRO A 89 5.89 9.05 -16.33
CA PRO A 89 6.21 8.37 -17.58
C PRO A 89 6.43 9.38 -18.70
N LEU A 90 7.43 10.27 -18.58
CA LEU A 90 7.65 11.42 -19.45
C LEU A 90 8.20 11.08 -20.85
N GLY A 91 8.54 9.83 -21.14
CA GLY A 91 9.24 9.49 -22.36
C GLY A 91 8.99 8.08 -22.84
N GLY A 92 9.98 7.52 -23.54
CA GLY A 92 9.87 6.22 -24.17
C GLY A 92 9.85 5.05 -23.17
N ASP A 93 9.91 3.84 -23.72
CA ASP A 93 9.71 2.57 -23.01
C ASP A 93 10.61 2.40 -21.77
N TYR A 94 11.85 2.90 -21.83
CA TYR A 94 12.76 2.83 -20.67
C TYR A 94 12.22 3.61 -19.46
N GLN A 95 11.73 4.82 -19.67
CA GLN A 95 11.19 5.63 -18.57
C GLN A 95 9.90 5.05 -18.00
N ARG A 96 9.06 4.45 -18.84
CA ARG A 96 7.86 3.73 -18.38
C ARG A 96 8.24 2.53 -17.53
N GLN A 97 9.22 1.72 -17.95
CA GLN A 97 9.71 0.60 -17.15
C GLN A 97 10.26 1.06 -15.80
N VAL A 98 11.00 2.17 -15.77
CA VAL A 98 11.49 2.75 -14.51
C VAL A 98 10.32 3.21 -13.63
N ALA A 99 9.31 3.87 -14.20
CA ALA A 99 8.14 4.32 -13.46
C ALA A 99 7.35 3.13 -12.84
N VAL A 100 7.17 2.04 -13.60
CA VAL A 100 6.56 0.79 -13.10
C VAL A 100 7.37 0.22 -11.94
N ALA A 101 8.70 0.11 -12.08
CA ALA A 101 9.56 -0.40 -11.01
C ALA A 101 9.53 0.49 -9.75
N VAL A 102 9.49 1.81 -9.92
CA VAL A 102 9.34 2.77 -8.82
C VAL A 102 7.99 2.61 -8.14
N ARG A 103 6.90 2.48 -8.91
CA ARG A 103 5.55 2.29 -8.39
C ARG A 103 5.45 1.01 -7.57
N TYR A 104 5.94 -0.11 -8.11
CA TYR A 104 5.99 -1.38 -7.41
C TYR A 104 6.80 -1.28 -6.11
N GLY A 105 7.99 -0.68 -6.17
CA GLY A 105 8.85 -0.52 -5.00
C GLY A 105 8.21 0.31 -3.88
N GLN A 106 7.46 1.37 -4.22
CA GLN A 106 6.73 2.18 -3.24
C GLN A 106 5.61 1.40 -2.53
N LEU A 107 4.88 0.56 -3.27
CA LEU A 107 3.86 -0.30 -2.68
C LEU A 107 4.49 -1.35 -1.77
N ALA A 108 5.59 -1.98 -2.22
CA ALA A 108 6.32 -2.94 -1.40
C ALA A 108 6.90 -2.31 -0.12
N GLU A 109 7.42 -1.06 -0.20
CA GLU A 109 7.89 -0.32 0.97
C GLU A 109 6.73 -0.03 1.96
N SER A 110 5.56 0.31 1.45
CA SER A 110 4.38 0.54 2.29
C SER A 110 3.93 -0.73 3.01
N LEU A 111 3.96 -1.88 2.35
CA LEU A 111 3.67 -3.17 2.96
C LEU A 111 4.73 -3.54 4.02
N ALA A 112 6.02 -3.31 3.72
CA ALA A 112 7.09 -3.56 4.66
C ALA A 112 6.97 -2.68 5.91
N SER A 113 6.56 -1.42 5.75
CA SER A 113 6.32 -0.49 6.86
C SER A 113 5.16 -0.96 7.75
N GLN A 114 4.06 -1.41 7.13
CA GLN A 114 2.91 -1.96 7.83
C GLN A 114 3.31 -3.22 8.61
N TRP A 115 4.02 -4.14 7.96
CA TRP A 115 4.51 -5.35 8.62
C TRP A 115 5.41 -5.02 9.82
N MET A 116 6.36 -4.08 9.67
CA MET A 116 7.26 -3.63 10.73
C MET A 116 6.49 -3.07 11.93
N LEU A 117 5.45 -2.28 11.69
CA LEU A 117 4.64 -1.70 12.76
C LEU A 117 3.96 -2.78 13.61
N TYR A 118 3.38 -3.80 12.97
CA TYR A 118 2.66 -4.86 13.67
C TYR A 118 3.56 -5.95 14.24
N SER A 119 4.82 -6.02 13.79
CA SER A 119 5.86 -6.87 14.38
C SER A 119 6.70 -6.15 15.45
N TRP A 120 6.36 -4.88 15.79
CA TRP A 120 7.13 -4.09 16.73
C TRP A 120 7.03 -4.66 18.16
N PRO A 121 8.16 -4.77 18.88
CA PRO A 121 8.13 -5.16 20.29
C PRO A 121 7.20 -4.23 21.10
N ASP A 122 6.40 -4.79 21.98
CA ASP A 122 5.38 -4.09 22.76
C ASP A 122 4.17 -3.59 21.94
N GLY A 123 4.08 -3.97 20.65
CA GLY A 123 2.91 -3.80 19.80
C GLY A 123 2.75 -2.43 19.15
N TYR A 124 1.65 -2.28 18.46
CA TYR A 124 1.29 -1.10 17.66
C TYR A 124 1.40 0.22 18.42
N ALA A 125 0.93 0.25 19.69
CA ALA A 125 0.90 1.48 20.49
C ALA A 125 2.29 1.97 20.93
N ALA A 126 3.28 1.10 20.93
CA ALA A 126 4.66 1.43 21.31
C ALA A 126 5.50 1.96 20.13
N PHE A 127 5.03 1.76 18.90
CA PHE A 127 5.74 2.22 17.71
C PHE A 127 5.50 3.72 17.48
N ASP A 128 6.54 4.53 17.65
CA ASP A 128 6.51 5.97 17.42
C ASP A 128 7.29 6.43 16.17
N GLY A 129 7.88 5.48 15.45
CA GLY A 129 8.70 5.75 14.26
C GLY A 129 10.08 6.37 14.57
N ALA A 130 10.45 6.45 15.85
CA ALA A 130 11.76 6.94 16.25
C ALA A 130 12.87 5.91 16.01
N SER A 131 14.11 6.40 15.88
CA SER A 131 15.28 5.53 15.81
C SER A 131 15.54 4.86 17.16
N VAL A 132 15.74 3.55 17.13
CA VAL A 132 16.21 2.81 18.29
C VAL A 132 17.74 2.79 18.32
N ALA A 133 18.33 3.36 19.37
CA ALA A 133 19.77 3.29 19.56
C ALA A 133 20.13 1.94 20.23
N LEU A 134 20.88 1.11 19.52
CA LEU A 134 21.51 -0.06 20.14
C LEU A 134 22.72 0.42 20.94
N SER A 135 22.90 -0.09 22.18
CA SER A 135 24.06 0.22 23.03
C SER A 135 25.37 -0.25 22.36
N GLU A 136 26.54 0.25 22.82
CA GLU A 136 27.85 -0.20 22.29
C GLU A 136 28.06 -1.70 22.44
N ASP A 137 27.48 -2.29 23.49
CA ASP A 137 27.39 -3.72 23.69
C ASP A 137 26.06 -4.27 23.13
N GLY A 138 25.38 -3.49 22.28
CA GLY A 138 24.05 -3.71 21.80
C GLY A 138 23.93 -5.04 21.08
N ASP A 139 23.10 -5.87 21.64
CA ASP A 139 22.80 -7.16 21.09
C ASP A 139 21.77 -7.00 19.97
N ALA A 140 22.30 -6.75 18.77
CA ALA A 140 21.48 -6.67 17.56
C ALA A 140 20.69 -7.98 17.31
N GLU A 141 21.24 -9.12 17.79
CA GLU A 141 20.56 -10.41 17.70
C GLU A 141 19.36 -10.44 18.65
N ALA A 142 19.51 -9.93 19.89
CA ALA A 142 18.40 -9.84 20.83
C ALA A 142 17.32 -8.86 20.36
N PHE A 143 17.72 -7.70 19.82
CA PHE A 143 16.77 -6.76 19.23
C PHE A 143 15.98 -7.38 18.08
N LEU A 144 16.67 -8.03 17.13
CA LEU A 144 16.03 -8.70 15.99
C LEU A 144 15.15 -9.89 16.41
N ALA A 145 15.54 -10.60 17.48
CA ALA A 145 14.71 -11.67 18.05
C ALA A 145 13.46 -11.14 18.75
N GLY A 146 13.49 -9.89 19.20
CA GLY A 146 12.34 -9.21 19.80
C GLY A 146 11.35 -8.68 18.76
N LEU A 147 11.74 -8.58 17.48
CA LEU A 147 10.80 -8.32 16.41
C LEU A 147 10.01 -9.61 16.15
N ALA A 148 8.77 -9.63 16.59
CA ALA A 148 7.90 -10.79 16.52
C ALA A 148 7.50 -11.08 15.07
N GLU A 149 8.33 -11.79 14.31
CA GLU A 149 8.06 -12.19 12.91
C GLU A 149 6.70 -12.88 12.75
N ASP A 150 6.34 -13.69 13.75
CA ASP A 150 5.14 -14.51 13.70
C ASP A 150 3.89 -13.76 14.20
N ASP A 151 4.02 -12.68 14.97
CA ASP A 151 2.88 -12.02 15.61
C ASP A 151 2.02 -11.25 14.61
N ALA A 152 2.61 -10.54 13.65
CA ALA A 152 1.84 -9.85 12.61
C ALA A 152 1.12 -10.85 11.70
N ALA A 153 1.79 -11.91 11.29
CA ALA A 153 1.19 -12.95 10.46
C ALA A 153 0.07 -13.69 11.22
N ALA A 154 0.26 -13.99 12.51
CA ALA A 154 -0.76 -14.62 13.34
C ALA A 154 -1.98 -13.70 13.48
N LEU A 155 -1.77 -12.40 13.74
CA LEU A 155 -2.84 -11.41 13.81
C LEU A 155 -3.67 -11.38 12.52
N TRP A 156 -3.00 -11.34 11.37
CA TRP A 156 -3.69 -11.25 10.07
C TRP A 156 -4.44 -12.53 9.70
N GLN A 157 -3.98 -13.71 10.13
CA GLN A 157 -4.68 -14.98 9.90
C GLN A 157 -6.05 -15.04 10.59
N GLU A 158 -6.24 -14.30 11.69
CA GLU A 158 -7.51 -14.21 12.39
C GLU A 158 -8.48 -13.19 11.80
N MET A 159 -8.07 -12.47 10.74
CA MET A 159 -8.86 -11.41 10.11
C MET A 159 -10.11 -11.94 9.41
N GLU A 160 -11.24 -11.27 9.68
CA GLU A 160 -12.50 -11.47 8.95
C GLU A 160 -13.06 -10.12 8.49
N VAL A 161 -13.41 -10.02 7.21
CA VAL A 161 -14.11 -8.83 6.67
C VAL A 161 -15.59 -8.93 7.06
N VAL A 162 -16.03 -8.04 7.95
CA VAL A 162 -17.42 -8.05 8.45
C VAL A 162 -18.32 -7.05 7.74
N GLY A 163 -17.76 -6.16 6.91
CA GLY A 163 -18.51 -5.20 6.11
C GLY A 163 -17.70 -3.99 5.70
N PHE A 164 -18.40 -2.98 5.20
CA PHE A 164 -17.81 -1.71 4.77
C PHE A 164 -18.51 -0.54 5.46
N VAL A 165 -17.80 0.54 5.69
CA VAL A 165 -18.31 1.76 6.30
C VAL A 165 -18.19 2.89 5.29
N GLU A 166 -19.27 3.65 5.12
CA GLU A 166 -19.25 4.86 4.30
C GLU A 166 -18.22 5.86 4.86
N PRO A 167 -17.24 6.34 4.05
CA PRO A 167 -16.21 7.26 4.55
C PRO A 167 -16.75 8.53 5.21
N GLU A 168 -17.92 9.04 4.78
CA GLU A 168 -18.60 10.18 5.37
C GLU A 168 -19.02 9.94 6.83
N ARG A 169 -19.22 8.70 7.22
CA ARG A 169 -19.53 8.33 8.60
C ARG A 169 -18.30 8.33 9.49
N MET A 170 -17.11 8.16 8.90
CA MET A 170 -15.84 8.24 9.60
C MET A 170 -15.36 9.69 9.74
N SER A 171 -15.57 10.51 8.69
CA SER A 171 -15.23 11.93 8.72
C SER A 171 -16.17 12.75 7.85
N THR A 172 -16.81 13.76 8.44
CA THR A 172 -17.65 14.71 7.70
C THR A 172 -16.87 15.55 6.69
N GLN A 173 -15.54 15.63 6.83
CA GLN A 173 -14.66 16.36 5.91
C GLN A 173 -14.37 15.54 4.62
N TYR A 174 -14.75 14.28 4.57
CA TYR A 174 -14.50 13.45 3.40
C TYR A 174 -15.14 14.02 2.12
N SER A 175 -16.40 14.47 2.21
CA SER A 175 -17.13 15.08 1.08
C SER A 175 -16.49 16.37 0.59
N ASP A 176 -15.87 17.17 1.47
CA ASP A 176 -15.19 18.42 1.13
C ASP A 176 -13.99 18.19 0.20
N GLY A 177 -13.38 17.01 0.28
CA GLY A 177 -12.26 16.59 -0.56
C GLY A 177 -12.61 16.11 -1.97
N SER A 178 -13.89 16.09 -2.35
CA SER A 178 -14.34 15.54 -3.65
C SER A 178 -13.64 16.18 -4.85
N GLN A 179 -13.51 17.51 -4.87
CA GLN A 179 -12.80 18.21 -5.94
C GLN A 179 -11.29 17.90 -5.97
N SER A 180 -10.68 17.68 -4.82
CA SER A 180 -9.26 17.28 -4.74
C SER A 180 -9.05 15.89 -5.32
N ARG A 181 -9.93 14.94 -4.96
CA ARG A 181 -9.89 13.58 -5.50
C ARG A 181 -10.14 13.56 -7.01
N ALA A 182 -11.08 14.36 -7.51
CA ALA A 182 -11.32 14.48 -8.95
C ALA A 182 -10.09 15.01 -9.71
N ARG A 183 -9.37 15.99 -9.17
CA ARG A 183 -8.11 16.46 -9.78
C ARG A 183 -7.01 15.42 -9.71
N GLN A 184 -6.97 14.65 -8.64
CA GLN A 184 -6.03 13.55 -8.50
C GLN A 184 -6.34 12.43 -9.50
N ALA A 185 -7.62 12.08 -9.68
CA ALA A 185 -8.06 11.13 -10.69
C ALA A 185 -7.63 11.56 -12.10
N ALA A 186 -7.84 12.82 -12.46
CA ALA A 186 -7.37 13.36 -13.73
C ALA A 186 -5.84 13.24 -13.92
N SER A 187 -5.06 13.48 -12.84
CA SER A 187 -3.59 13.30 -12.88
C SER A 187 -3.18 11.85 -13.08
N TYR A 188 -3.93 10.91 -12.50
CA TYR A 188 -3.62 9.48 -12.59
C TYR A 188 -4.27 8.81 -13.82
N GLY A 189 -5.03 9.57 -14.60
CA GLY A 189 -5.72 9.09 -15.81
C GLY A 189 -6.83 8.08 -15.51
N CYS A 190 -7.34 8.04 -14.28
CA CYS A 190 -8.45 7.19 -13.89
C CYS A 190 -9.78 7.98 -13.91
N ASP A 191 -10.89 7.25 -14.03
CA ASP A 191 -12.23 7.85 -14.05
C ASP A 191 -12.64 8.39 -12.70
N GLU A 192 -12.27 7.67 -11.62
CA GLU A 192 -12.66 8.00 -10.26
C GLU A 192 -11.65 7.44 -9.25
N ILE A 193 -11.51 8.16 -8.12
CA ILE A 193 -10.83 7.68 -6.90
C ILE A 193 -11.82 7.77 -5.74
N VAL A 194 -12.01 6.64 -5.07
CA VAL A 194 -12.81 6.56 -3.84
C VAL A 194 -11.98 6.01 -2.69
N SER A 195 -12.27 6.46 -1.47
CA SER A 195 -11.76 5.76 -0.29
C SER A 195 -12.72 4.64 0.09
N VAL A 196 -12.18 3.49 0.44
CA VAL A 196 -12.90 2.35 0.98
C VAL A 196 -12.46 2.16 2.42
N VAL A 197 -13.41 1.94 3.33
CA VAL A 197 -13.16 1.60 4.72
C VAL A 197 -13.77 0.23 4.97
N ALA A 198 -12.93 -0.81 4.99
CA ALA A 198 -13.37 -2.14 5.39
C ALA A 198 -13.41 -2.22 6.91
N LYS A 199 -14.50 -2.75 7.44
CA LYS A 199 -14.66 -3.11 8.83
C LYS A 199 -14.26 -4.57 9.00
N LEU A 200 -13.37 -4.82 9.95
CA LEU A 200 -12.78 -6.13 10.20
C LEU A 200 -13.05 -6.57 11.63
N ASP A 201 -13.12 -7.87 11.83
CA ASP A 201 -12.92 -8.53 13.11
C ASP A 201 -11.56 -9.21 13.08
N ILE A 202 -10.70 -8.93 14.06
CA ILE A 202 -9.41 -9.60 14.21
C ILE A 202 -9.31 -10.06 15.66
N GLY A 203 -9.41 -11.37 15.87
CA GLY A 203 -9.34 -11.96 17.21
C GLY A 203 -10.45 -11.49 18.17
N GLY A 204 -11.63 -11.12 17.65
CA GLY A 204 -12.75 -10.59 18.41
C GLY A 204 -12.70 -9.09 18.69
N GLU A 205 -11.73 -8.38 18.11
CA GLU A 205 -11.61 -6.93 18.18
C GLU A 205 -12.00 -6.29 16.86
N GLU A 206 -12.65 -5.12 16.93
CA GLU A 206 -13.03 -4.35 15.74
C GLU A 206 -11.83 -3.54 15.22
N TRP A 207 -11.59 -3.67 13.91
CA TRP A 207 -10.54 -2.97 13.19
C TRP A 207 -11.10 -2.31 11.92
N TYR A 208 -10.36 -1.35 11.39
CA TYR A 208 -10.62 -0.73 10.10
C TYR A 208 -9.41 -0.81 9.19
N GLN A 209 -9.65 -1.13 7.91
CA GLN A 209 -8.69 -0.93 6.84
C GLN A 209 -9.16 0.22 5.96
N CYS A 210 -8.36 1.28 5.88
CA CYS A 210 -8.61 2.43 5.01
C CYS A 210 -7.70 2.35 3.79
N MET A 211 -8.27 2.46 2.58
CA MET A 211 -7.53 2.44 1.32
C MET A 211 -8.16 3.39 0.32
N ASP A 212 -7.37 3.93 -0.62
CA ASP A 212 -7.93 4.51 -1.84
C ASP A 212 -7.91 3.48 -2.96
N VAL A 213 -8.96 3.49 -3.75
CA VAL A 213 -9.18 2.60 -4.89
C VAL A 213 -9.50 3.45 -6.11
N ALA A 214 -8.94 3.09 -7.26
CA ALA A 214 -9.13 3.82 -8.52
C ALA A 214 -9.87 2.96 -9.54
N CYS A 215 -10.75 3.62 -10.31
CA CYS A 215 -11.45 3.03 -11.44
C CYS A 215 -10.76 3.42 -12.76
N TYR A 216 -10.39 2.43 -13.56
CA TYR A 216 -9.87 2.59 -14.93
C TYR A 216 -10.82 1.86 -15.88
N GLY A 217 -11.69 2.61 -16.57
CA GLY A 217 -12.76 2.04 -17.37
C GLY A 217 -13.78 1.30 -16.48
N GLU A 218 -13.87 -0.01 -16.66
CA GLU A 218 -14.78 -0.86 -15.86
C GLU A 218 -14.05 -1.65 -14.76
N LYS A 219 -12.77 -1.33 -14.50
CA LYS A 219 -11.91 -2.09 -13.59
C LYS A 219 -11.46 -1.25 -12.41
N TRP A 220 -11.57 -1.84 -11.24
CA TRP A 220 -11.14 -1.26 -9.98
C TRP A 220 -9.82 -1.88 -9.53
N TYR A 221 -8.92 -1.04 -9.01
CA TYR A 221 -7.64 -1.45 -8.45
C TYR A 221 -7.37 -0.68 -7.17
N ASN A 222 -6.76 -1.31 -6.20
CA ASN A 222 -6.22 -0.58 -5.08
C ASN A 222 -5.20 0.45 -5.56
N LEU A 223 -5.25 1.66 -5.02
CA LEU A 223 -4.38 2.75 -5.42
C LEU A 223 -3.31 3.03 -4.36
N SER A 224 -3.72 3.14 -3.11
CA SER A 224 -2.81 3.39 -2.00
C SER A 224 -3.36 2.83 -0.70
N LEU A 225 -2.46 2.41 0.17
CA LEU A 225 -2.74 2.16 1.57
C LEU A 225 -3.03 3.49 2.29
N ILE A 226 -3.81 3.46 3.36
CA ILE A 226 -4.27 4.61 4.14
C ILE A 226 -5.38 5.39 3.43
N GLY A 227 -5.16 5.82 2.19
CA GLY A 227 -6.09 6.60 1.41
C GLY A 227 -6.38 7.99 1.98
N TYR A 228 -7.23 8.76 1.29
CA TYR A 228 -7.62 10.10 1.71
C TYR A 228 -8.34 10.10 3.06
N ILE A 229 -9.22 9.11 3.28
CA ILE A 229 -9.94 8.99 4.57
C ILE A 229 -8.99 8.73 5.72
N GLY A 230 -7.99 7.87 5.57
CA GLY A 230 -7.02 7.59 6.62
C GLY A 230 -6.18 8.83 6.98
N HIS A 231 -5.84 9.68 6.01
CA HIS A 231 -5.20 10.96 6.28
C HIS A 231 -6.10 11.92 7.07
N LEU A 232 -7.41 11.98 6.75
CA LEU A 232 -8.37 12.78 7.52
C LEU A 232 -8.51 12.31 8.97
N LEU A 233 -8.35 11.01 9.19
CA LEU A 233 -8.39 10.40 10.53
C LEU A 233 -7.05 10.50 11.27
N GLY A 234 -6.00 11.01 10.62
CA GLY A 234 -4.68 11.17 11.21
C GLY A 234 -3.92 9.84 11.39
N LEU A 235 -4.22 8.85 10.56
CA LEU A 235 -3.54 7.55 10.65
C LEU A 235 -2.04 7.68 10.36
N SER A 236 -1.25 6.90 11.10
CA SER A 236 0.18 6.78 10.86
C SER A 236 0.45 6.21 9.47
N LEU A 237 1.43 6.78 8.75
CA LEU A 237 1.87 6.26 7.45
C LEU A 237 2.37 4.81 7.53
N TYR A 238 2.86 4.40 8.69
CA TYR A 238 3.35 3.04 8.90
C TYR A 238 2.23 2.02 9.08
N SER A 239 0.99 2.46 9.41
CA SER A 239 -0.13 1.54 9.64
C SER A 239 -0.61 0.81 8.38
N GLY A 240 -0.26 1.32 7.19
CA GLY A 240 -0.84 0.82 5.94
C GLY A 240 -2.36 0.96 5.88
N GLY A 241 -2.94 1.83 6.72
CA GLY A 241 -4.39 2.03 6.82
C GLY A 241 -5.13 1.02 7.69
N LEU A 242 -4.46 0.01 8.24
CA LEU A 242 -5.03 -0.96 9.17
C LEU A 242 -4.87 -0.44 10.59
N VAL A 243 -5.96 -0.32 11.34
CA VAL A 243 -5.94 0.22 12.71
C VAL A 243 -7.05 -0.38 13.56
N PRO A 244 -6.82 -0.58 14.88
CA PRO A 244 -7.89 -0.97 15.79
C PRO A 244 -8.90 0.17 15.94
N ALA A 245 -10.19 -0.17 16.04
CA ALA A 245 -11.26 0.84 16.22
C ALA A 245 -11.08 1.66 17.51
N ALA A 246 -10.43 1.11 18.53
CA ALA A 246 -10.11 1.80 19.77
C ALA A 246 -9.07 2.93 19.62
N ALA A 247 -8.46 3.08 18.45
CA ALA A 247 -7.51 4.17 18.15
C ALA A 247 -8.22 5.49 17.76
N PHE A 248 -9.58 5.50 17.67
CA PHE A 248 -10.40 6.67 17.31
C PHE A 248 -11.17 7.25 18.47
#